data_e5e631cd12cc6d118ed470e585df22f0
#
_entry.id   e5e631cd12cc6d118ed470e585df22f0
#
_cell.length_a   1.000
_cell.length_b   1.000
_cell.length_c   1.000
_cell.angle_alpha   90.00
_cell.angle_beta   90.00
_cell.angle_gamma   90.00
#
_symmetry.space_group_name_H-M   'P 1'
#
loop_
_entity.id
_entity.type
_entity.pdbx_description
1 polymer ?
#
loop_
_entity_poly.entity_id
_entity_poly.type
_entity_poly.pdbx_seq_one_letter_code
_entity_poly.pdbx_strand_id
1 'polypeptide(L)'
;MSRRITLGGIALGVPDLRPHAKRFVESAARGVHQRLMPNAALRHRVQGKVVLITGASSGIGAGVAHKLAEAGATVLLTARSIDALEDLAANIRDNGGDAVAYRADIADLDDCDRLCQKVLADHGRVDILINNAGRSIRRSVVYSLERFHDYQRTMQLNYFGAIRLAMNLIPAMKQNGDGHIINVTTVGVFNGVPRFSAYLGSKCALEGWTMAAQNELLHTGISFTLMNYPLVRTPMIAPTKIYNHVPTISPNQAADMICDAIVRQPKRIATSLGIVGQVMHFLTPKITETIMNTGYKIFSDSSAALGQKEKTPKRISREQQAFSRLFKGIHW
;
A
#
# COMPACT_ATOMS: atom_id res chain seq x y z
N MET A 1 15.39 -36.22 6.51
CA MET A 1 16.83 -36.46 6.17
C MET A 1 17.38 -35.20 5.51
N SER A 2 18.23 -34.47 6.22
CA SER A 2 18.86 -33.24 5.70
C SER A 2 20.06 -33.65 4.81
N ARG A 3 20.13 -33.14 3.60
CA ARG A 3 21.35 -33.28 2.77
C ARG A 3 22.39 -32.29 3.26
N ARG A 4 23.57 -32.79 3.66
CA ARG A 4 24.74 -31.95 3.98
C ARG A 4 25.50 -31.66 2.69
N ILE A 5 25.72 -30.40 2.40
CA ILE A 5 26.65 -29.98 1.33
C ILE A 5 27.85 -29.36 2.04
N THR A 6 29.03 -29.90 1.78
CA THR A 6 30.28 -29.38 2.35
C THR A 6 30.99 -28.51 1.31
N LEU A 7 31.17 -27.26 1.62
CA LEU A 7 32.02 -26.33 0.86
C LEU A 7 33.11 -25.80 1.85
N GLY A 8 34.36 -26.12 1.55
CA GLY A 8 35.48 -25.55 2.31
C GLY A 8 35.55 -25.91 3.81
N GLY A 9 35.12 -27.11 4.20
CA GLY A 9 35.21 -27.57 5.61
C GLY A 9 34.11 -27.10 6.55
N ILE A 10 33.15 -26.27 6.07
CA ILE A 10 31.99 -25.83 6.84
C ILE A 10 30.78 -26.63 6.40
N ALA A 11 30.16 -27.39 7.31
CA ALA A 11 28.92 -28.13 7.05
C ALA A 11 27.74 -27.17 7.15
N LEU A 12 27.24 -26.70 6.02
CA LEU A 12 25.99 -25.93 5.93
C LEU A 12 24.81 -26.91 5.91
N GLY A 13 23.99 -26.89 6.97
CA GLY A 13 22.71 -27.57 6.97
C GLY A 13 21.76 -26.89 5.99
N VAL A 14 21.49 -27.53 4.85
CA VAL A 14 20.45 -27.04 3.92
C VAL A 14 19.09 -27.40 4.50
N PRO A 15 18.22 -26.44 4.80
CA PRO A 15 16.87 -26.73 5.30
C PRO A 15 16.11 -27.59 4.27
N ASP A 16 15.35 -28.56 4.74
CA ASP A 16 14.47 -29.34 3.86
C ASP A 16 13.34 -28.45 3.35
N LEU A 17 13.45 -27.98 2.11
CA LEU A 17 12.47 -27.10 1.46
C LEU A 17 11.18 -27.83 1.01
N ARG A 18 11.12 -29.17 1.13
CA ARG A 18 9.93 -29.97 0.73
C ARG A 18 8.66 -29.59 1.49
N PRO A 19 8.67 -29.29 2.80
CA PRO A 19 7.48 -28.81 3.50
C PRO A 19 7.03 -27.45 2.98
N HIS A 20 7.95 -26.58 2.58
CA HIS A 20 7.64 -25.27 2.04
C HIS A 20 7.07 -25.36 0.61
N ALA A 21 7.59 -26.25 -0.22
CA ALA A 21 7.05 -26.52 -1.56
C ALA A 21 5.64 -27.14 -1.47
N LYS A 22 5.40 -28.05 -0.54
CA LYS A 22 4.06 -28.62 -0.31
C LYS A 22 3.06 -27.56 0.15
N ARG A 23 3.45 -26.69 1.10
CA ARG A 23 2.63 -25.54 1.55
C ARG A 23 2.38 -24.54 0.44
N PHE A 24 3.35 -24.33 -0.47
CA PHE A 24 3.18 -23.46 -1.63
C PHE A 24 2.16 -24.02 -2.61
N VAL A 25 2.21 -25.32 -2.92
CA VAL A 25 1.24 -26.01 -3.81
C VAL A 25 -0.15 -26.03 -3.15
N GLU A 26 -0.24 -26.32 -1.86
CA GLU A 26 -1.50 -26.28 -1.12
C GLU A 26 -2.07 -24.86 -0.99
N SER A 27 -1.21 -23.84 -0.90
CA SER A 27 -1.60 -22.43 -0.92
C SER A 27 -2.10 -22.01 -2.30
N ALA A 28 -1.45 -22.47 -3.37
CA ALA A 28 -1.90 -22.22 -4.75
C ALA A 28 -3.24 -22.91 -5.04
N ALA A 29 -3.42 -24.17 -4.60
CA ALA A 29 -4.68 -24.90 -4.75
C ALA A 29 -5.83 -24.24 -3.93
N ARG A 30 -5.55 -23.77 -2.70
CA ARG A 30 -6.51 -22.99 -1.90
C ARG A 30 -6.84 -21.65 -2.58
N GLY A 31 -5.87 -21.00 -3.21
CA GLY A 31 -6.09 -19.75 -3.96
C GLY A 31 -7.07 -19.91 -5.13
N VAL A 32 -7.12 -21.09 -5.77
CA VAL A 32 -8.11 -21.39 -6.81
C VAL A 32 -9.51 -21.60 -6.20
N HIS A 33 -9.60 -22.29 -5.07
CA HIS A 33 -10.89 -22.51 -4.37
C HIS A 33 -11.45 -21.21 -3.78
N GLN A 34 -10.60 -20.33 -3.25
CA GLN A 34 -10.98 -19.01 -2.73
C GLN A 34 -11.44 -18.02 -3.80
N ARG A 35 -11.01 -18.17 -5.08
CA ARG A 35 -11.58 -17.40 -6.20
C ARG A 35 -13.06 -17.68 -6.44
N LEU A 36 -13.57 -18.81 -5.98
CA LEU A 36 -14.97 -19.20 -6.12
C LEU A 36 -15.87 -18.72 -4.95
N MET A 37 -15.26 -18.36 -3.80
CA MET A 37 -15.98 -17.85 -2.61
C MET A 37 -15.18 -16.80 -1.83
N PRO A 38 -14.84 -15.65 -2.43
CA PRO A 38 -13.98 -14.65 -1.80
C PRO A 38 -14.60 -14.04 -0.53
N ASN A 39 -15.92 -13.85 -0.51
CA ASN A 39 -16.63 -13.24 0.62
C ASN A 39 -16.66 -14.15 1.87
N ALA A 40 -16.78 -15.47 1.72
CA ALA A 40 -16.79 -16.40 2.85
C ALA A 40 -15.42 -16.46 3.54
N ALA A 41 -14.33 -16.50 2.78
CA ALA A 41 -12.97 -16.50 3.31
C ALA A 41 -12.65 -15.20 4.05
N LEU A 42 -13.05 -14.06 3.48
CA LEU A 42 -12.87 -12.76 4.10
C LEU A 42 -13.67 -12.67 5.40
N ARG A 43 -14.95 -13.04 5.38
CA ARG A 43 -15.82 -13.07 6.57
C ARG A 43 -15.20 -13.91 7.69
N HIS A 44 -14.76 -15.12 7.40
CA HIS A 44 -14.09 -15.99 8.38
C HIS A 44 -12.86 -15.32 9.01
N ARG A 45 -12.15 -14.47 8.26
CA ARG A 45 -10.93 -13.81 8.71
C ARG A 45 -11.17 -12.54 9.51
N VAL A 46 -12.25 -11.79 9.22
CA VAL A 46 -12.49 -10.46 9.78
C VAL A 46 -13.72 -10.33 10.65
N GLN A 47 -14.61 -11.32 10.70
CA GLN A 47 -15.82 -11.27 11.52
C GLN A 47 -15.46 -11.06 13.00
N GLY A 48 -16.01 -10.01 13.61
CA GLY A 48 -15.73 -9.60 14.99
C GLY A 48 -14.34 -9.01 15.22
N LYS A 49 -13.58 -8.72 14.17
CA LYS A 49 -12.28 -8.04 14.25
C LYS A 49 -12.46 -6.54 14.15
N VAL A 50 -11.59 -5.80 14.85
CA VAL A 50 -11.52 -4.34 14.83
C VAL A 50 -10.43 -3.92 13.83
N VAL A 51 -10.81 -3.14 12.81
CA VAL A 51 -9.92 -2.76 11.70
C VAL A 51 -9.79 -1.25 11.63
N LEU A 52 -8.61 -0.70 11.88
CA LEU A 52 -8.31 0.73 11.73
C LEU A 52 -7.82 1.04 10.31
N ILE A 53 -8.52 1.94 9.61
CA ILE A 53 -8.24 2.31 8.21
C ILE A 53 -7.91 3.79 8.14
N THR A 54 -6.67 4.13 7.77
CA THR A 54 -6.29 5.52 7.54
C THR A 54 -6.55 5.97 6.11
N GLY A 55 -6.93 7.25 5.92
CA GLY A 55 -7.32 7.78 4.62
C GLY A 55 -8.61 7.15 4.10
N ALA A 56 -9.56 6.86 5.02
CA ALA A 56 -10.79 6.14 4.72
C ALA A 56 -11.84 7.00 4.00
N SER A 57 -11.74 8.32 3.99
CA SER A 57 -12.76 9.22 3.45
C SER A 57 -13.00 9.09 1.94
N SER A 58 -12.15 8.41 1.18
CA SER A 58 -12.30 8.25 -0.27
C SER A 58 -11.44 7.13 -0.85
N GLY A 59 -11.66 6.82 -2.13
CA GLY A 59 -10.78 5.97 -2.93
C GLY A 59 -10.63 4.56 -2.39
N ILE A 60 -9.39 4.10 -2.20
CA ILE A 60 -9.08 2.73 -1.74
C ILE A 60 -9.62 2.52 -0.32
N GLY A 61 -9.38 3.46 0.59
CA GLY A 61 -9.77 3.33 2.00
C GLY A 61 -11.27 3.16 2.17
N ALA A 62 -12.08 3.97 1.46
CA ALA A 62 -13.54 3.84 1.49
C ALA A 62 -14.01 2.49 0.91
N GLY A 63 -13.43 2.07 -0.24
CA GLY A 63 -13.76 0.78 -0.84
C GLY A 63 -13.43 -0.42 0.06
N VAL A 64 -12.32 -0.35 0.79
CA VAL A 64 -11.93 -1.38 1.78
C VAL A 64 -12.90 -1.38 2.96
N ALA A 65 -13.27 -0.19 3.47
CA ALA A 65 -14.18 -0.06 4.60
C ALA A 65 -15.52 -0.76 4.33
N HIS A 66 -16.13 -0.52 3.18
CA HIS A 66 -17.37 -1.21 2.80
C HIS A 66 -17.22 -2.73 2.80
N LYS A 67 -16.20 -3.26 2.13
CA LYS A 67 -15.99 -4.71 2.00
C LYS A 67 -15.73 -5.39 3.36
N LEU A 68 -14.98 -4.74 4.24
CA LEU A 68 -14.68 -5.29 5.56
C LEU A 68 -15.88 -5.24 6.49
N ALA A 69 -16.65 -4.14 6.47
CA ALA A 69 -17.89 -4.04 7.24
C ALA A 69 -18.94 -5.06 6.77
N GLU A 70 -19.14 -5.24 5.46
CA GLU A 70 -20.00 -6.27 4.87
C GLU A 70 -19.57 -7.68 5.30
N ALA A 71 -18.27 -7.90 5.48
CA ALA A 71 -17.72 -9.16 5.97
C ALA A 71 -17.80 -9.33 7.51
N GLY A 72 -18.37 -8.36 8.24
CA GLY A 72 -18.62 -8.42 9.68
C GLY A 72 -17.49 -7.91 10.57
N ALA A 73 -16.60 -7.07 10.04
CA ALA A 73 -15.63 -6.33 10.84
C ALA A 73 -16.24 -5.05 11.40
N THR A 74 -15.77 -4.62 12.58
CA THR A 74 -15.92 -3.23 13.05
C THR A 74 -14.85 -2.39 12.41
N VAL A 75 -15.24 -1.44 11.52
CA VAL A 75 -14.27 -0.60 10.81
C VAL A 75 -14.13 0.78 11.44
N LEU A 76 -12.92 1.13 11.84
CA LEU A 76 -12.57 2.42 12.41
C LEU A 76 -12.01 3.31 11.29
N LEU A 77 -12.81 4.27 10.87
CA LEU A 77 -12.52 5.12 9.71
C LEU A 77 -11.75 6.36 10.15
N THR A 78 -10.56 6.58 9.58
CA THR A 78 -9.75 7.74 9.96
C THR A 78 -9.35 8.59 8.76
N ALA A 79 -9.62 9.89 8.85
CA ALA A 79 -9.17 10.96 7.96
C ALA A 79 -9.30 12.33 8.64
N ARG A 80 -8.89 13.40 7.93
CA ARG A 80 -8.99 14.78 8.43
C ARG A 80 -10.41 15.35 8.35
N SER A 81 -11.19 14.96 7.33
CA SER A 81 -12.57 15.43 7.14
C SER A 81 -13.52 14.53 7.92
N ILE A 82 -14.03 15.03 9.03
CA ILE A 82 -14.98 14.26 9.85
C ILE A 82 -16.30 14.04 9.11
N ASP A 83 -16.82 15.05 8.40
CA ASP A 83 -18.10 14.96 7.70
C ASP A 83 -18.09 13.83 6.68
N ALA A 84 -17.04 13.73 5.85
CA ALA A 84 -16.91 12.65 4.88
C ALA A 84 -16.74 11.26 5.52
N LEU A 85 -16.21 11.19 6.75
CA LEU A 85 -16.13 9.93 7.51
C LEU A 85 -17.47 9.54 8.10
N GLU A 86 -18.23 10.51 8.63
CA GLU A 86 -19.57 10.27 9.19
C GLU A 86 -20.56 9.85 8.09
N ASP A 87 -20.52 10.50 6.91
CA ASP A 87 -21.31 10.09 5.74
C ASP A 87 -20.99 8.64 5.35
N LEU A 88 -19.72 8.27 5.31
CA LEU A 88 -19.30 6.91 4.99
C LEU A 88 -19.74 5.93 6.09
N ALA A 89 -19.56 6.29 7.36
CA ALA A 89 -19.96 5.45 8.49
C ALA A 89 -21.47 5.25 8.53
N ALA A 90 -22.25 6.29 8.29
CA ALA A 90 -23.70 6.21 8.18
C ALA A 90 -24.11 5.26 7.06
N ASN A 91 -23.55 5.44 5.87
CA ASN A 91 -23.83 4.55 4.73
C ASN A 91 -23.49 3.09 5.03
N ILE A 92 -22.37 2.80 5.71
CA ILE A 92 -22.01 1.45 6.11
C ILE A 92 -23.02 0.89 7.11
N ARG A 93 -23.42 1.66 8.12
CA ARG A 93 -24.41 1.24 9.14
C ARG A 93 -25.78 1.00 8.54
N ASP A 94 -26.23 1.84 7.63
CA ASP A 94 -27.50 1.70 6.92
C ASP A 94 -27.57 0.41 6.08
N ASN A 95 -26.39 -0.08 5.65
CA ASN A 95 -26.26 -1.38 4.97
C ASN A 95 -25.97 -2.55 5.93
N GLY A 96 -26.17 -2.37 7.24
CA GLY A 96 -26.03 -3.43 8.25
C GLY A 96 -24.59 -3.75 8.68
N GLY A 97 -23.61 -2.91 8.31
CA GLY A 97 -22.23 -3.02 8.76
C GLY A 97 -21.99 -2.24 10.06
N ASP A 98 -20.79 -2.38 10.62
CA ASP A 98 -20.35 -1.64 11.81
C ASP A 98 -19.17 -0.70 11.45
N ALA A 99 -19.36 0.61 11.68
CA ALA A 99 -18.39 1.63 11.34
C ALA A 99 -18.41 2.81 12.31
N VAL A 100 -17.23 3.26 12.72
CA VAL A 100 -17.03 4.42 13.61
C VAL A 100 -16.04 5.38 12.97
N ALA A 101 -16.37 6.67 12.97
CA ALA A 101 -15.54 7.75 12.44
C ALA A 101 -14.63 8.34 13.51
N TYR A 102 -13.34 8.46 13.21
CA TYR A 102 -12.32 9.10 14.04
C TYR A 102 -11.57 10.16 13.23
N ARG A 103 -11.75 11.44 13.57
CA ARG A 103 -10.97 12.50 12.94
C ARG A 103 -9.54 12.47 13.45
N ALA A 104 -8.56 12.39 12.54
CA ALA A 104 -7.14 12.62 12.85
C ALA A 104 -6.36 13.07 11.62
N ASP A 105 -5.34 13.91 11.80
CA ASP A 105 -4.31 14.18 10.81
C ASP A 105 -3.11 13.26 11.05
N ILE A 106 -2.94 12.27 10.19
CA ILE A 106 -1.82 11.32 10.31
C ILE A 106 -0.44 11.98 10.08
N ALA A 107 -0.40 13.21 9.60
CA ALA A 107 0.83 13.99 9.56
C ALA A 107 1.17 14.66 10.91
N ASP A 108 0.26 14.67 11.88
CA ASP A 108 0.47 15.11 13.25
C ASP A 108 0.68 13.87 14.14
N LEU A 109 1.85 13.76 14.77
CA LEU A 109 2.18 12.58 15.58
C LEU A 109 1.39 12.56 16.90
N ASP A 110 1.07 13.72 17.47
CA ASP A 110 0.24 13.81 18.65
C ASP A 110 -1.21 13.40 18.35
N ASP A 111 -1.72 13.72 17.14
CA ASP A 111 -3.01 13.21 16.68
C ASP A 111 -2.98 11.69 16.50
N CYS A 112 -1.88 11.11 15.99
CA CYS A 112 -1.71 9.66 15.92
C CYS A 112 -1.77 9.03 17.33
N ASP A 113 -1.15 9.63 18.32
CA ASP A 113 -1.14 9.14 19.70
C ASP A 113 -2.55 9.21 20.30
N ARG A 114 -3.23 10.36 20.18
CA ARG A 114 -4.62 10.54 20.64
C ARG A 114 -5.57 9.56 19.98
N LEU A 115 -5.42 9.35 18.66
CA LEU A 115 -6.22 8.38 17.92
C LEU A 115 -6.03 6.96 18.48
N CYS A 116 -4.79 6.51 18.64
CA CYS A 116 -4.53 5.15 19.15
C CYS A 116 -5.04 4.98 20.58
N GLN A 117 -4.83 5.95 21.46
CA GLN A 117 -5.39 5.93 22.82
C GLN A 117 -6.91 5.86 22.81
N LYS A 118 -7.57 6.67 21.98
CA LYS A 118 -9.02 6.72 21.88
C LYS A 118 -9.60 5.39 21.35
N VAL A 119 -9.07 4.84 20.26
CA VAL A 119 -9.59 3.60 19.69
C VAL A 119 -9.35 2.40 20.62
N LEU A 120 -8.22 2.36 21.35
CA LEU A 120 -7.97 1.31 22.33
C LEU A 120 -8.88 1.44 23.56
N ALA A 121 -9.18 2.68 24.00
CA ALA A 121 -10.14 2.90 25.09
C ALA A 121 -11.56 2.51 24.70
N ASP A 122 -11.99 2.83 23.48
CA ASP A 122 -13.35 2.58 23.00
C ASP A 122 -13.60 1.09 22.65
N HIS A 123 -12.60 0.41 22.07
CA HIS A 123 -12.77 -0.94 21.51
C HIS A 123 -11.91 -2.01 22.18
N GLY A 124 -10.99 -1.64 23.06
CA GLY A 124 -10.08 -2.55 23.76
C GLY A 124 -8.99 -3.16 22.90
N ARG A 125 -9.13 -3.11 21.58
CA ARG A 125 -8.19 -3.76 20.61
C ARG A 125 -8.23 -3.10 19.24
N VAL A 126 -7.17 -3.33 18.49
CA VAL A 126 -7.14 -3.17 17.02
C VAL A 126 -6.45 -4.41 16.47
N ASP A 127 -7.15 -5.20 15.66
CA ASP A 127 -6.62 -6.45 15.08
C ASP A 127 -5.87 -6.21 13.78
N ILE A 128 -6.36 -5.25 12.98
CA ILE A 128 -5.78 -4.94 11.67
C ILE A 128 -5.60 -3.44 11.56
N LEU A 129 -4.38 -3.02 11.23
CA LEU A 129 -4.07 -1.63 10.86
C LEU A 129 -3.82 -1.55 9.36
N ILE A 130 -4.57 -0.70 8.66
CA ILE A 130 -4.37 -0.42 7.24
C ILE A 130 -3.85 1.01 7.09
N ASN A 131 -2.53 1.16 6.96
CA ASN A 131 -1.84 2.40 6.66
C ASN A 131 -2.01 2.75 5.18
N ASN A 132 -3.19 3.28 4.83
CA ASN A 132 -3.55 3.68 3.48
C ASN A 132 -3.44 5.19 3.26
N ALA A 133 -3.53 6.03 4.30
CA ALA A 133 -3.32 7.46 4.18
C ALA A 133 -1.99 7.77 3.49
N GLY A 134 -2.01 8.70 2.56
CA GLY A 134 -0.80 9.05 1.84
C GLY A 134 -0.97 10.29 0.98
N ARG A 135 0.17 10.84 0.56
CA ARG A 135 0.28 11.96 -0.36
C ARG A 135 1.30 11.62 -1.42
N SER A 136 0.96 11.91 -2.66
CA SER A 136 1.89 11.84 -3.79
C SER A 136 2.15 13.23 -4.33
N ILE A 137 3.41 13.57 -4.55
CA ILE A 137 3.84 14.82 -5.18
C ILE A 137 4.61 14.43 -6.44
N ARG A 138 4.09 14.85 -7.60
CA ARG A 138 4.75 14.65 -8.89
C ARG A 138 5.47 15.93 -9.29
N ARG A 139 6.79 15.95 -9.09
CA ARG A 139 7.68 17.06 -9.45
C ARG A 139 9.08 16.55 -9.71
N SER A 140 9.72 17.01 -10.78
CA SER A 140 11.12 16.66 -11.03
C SER A 140 12.06 17.33 -10.01
N VAL A 141 13.20 16.70 -9.78
CA VAL A 141 14.20 17.19 -8.79
C VAL A 141 14.60 18.63 -9.10
N VAL A 142 14.82 18.98 -10.38
CA VAL A 142 15.21 20.33 -10.79
C VAL A 142 14.18 21.41 -10.44
N TYR A 143 12.90 21.06 -10.32
CA TYR A 143 11.84 21.97 -9.87
C TYR A 143 11.55 21.85 -8.37
N SER A 144 12.32 21.05 -7.66
CA SER A 144 12.18 20.82 -6.22
C SER A 144 13.28 21.45 -5.38
N LEU A 145 14.29 22.08 -6.00
CA LEU A 145 15.49 22.58 -5.32
C LEU A 145 15.15 23.54 -4.16
N GLU A 146 14.16 24.42 -4.35
CA GLU A 146 13.70 25.37 -3.31
C GLU A 146 12.43 24.89 -2.59
N ARG A 147 12.09 23.62 -2.71
CA ARG A 147 10.83 23.06 -2.21
C ARG A 147 11.05 21.86 -1.29
N PHE A 148 12.05 21.96 -0.42
CA PHE A 148 12.39 20.89 0.51
C PHE A 148 11.20 20.48 1.40
N HIS A 149 10.29 21.43 1.71
CA HIS A 149 9.06 21.17 2.42
C HIS A 149 8.15 20.09 1.74
N ASP A 150 8.28 19.86 0.41
CA ASP A 150 7.55 18.78 -0.26
C ASP A 150 8.05 17.40 0.19
N TYR A 151 9.34 17.26 0.47
CA TYR A 151 9.94 16.04 1.02
C TYR A 151 9.53 15.85 2.47
N GLN A 152 9.64 16.90 3.29
CA GLN A 152 9.29 16.85 4.72
C GLN A 152 7.83 16.41 4.93
N ARG A 153 6.87 17.10 4.29
CA ARG A 153 5.45 16.78 4.48
C ARG A 153 5.02 15.45 3.85
N THR A 154 5.77 14.95 2.84
CA THR A 154 5.53 13.63 2.27
C THR A 154 6.06 12.54 3.20
N MET A 155 7.26 12.74 3.76
CA MET A 155 7.82 11.86 4.80
C MET A 155 6.94 11.84 6.04
N GLN A 156 6.48 13.01 6.49
CA GLN A 156 5.67 13.14 7.69
C GLN A 156 4.40 12.29 7.62
N LEU A 157 3.65 12.38 6.52
CA LEU A 157 2.41 11.62 6.35
C LEU A 157 2.66 10.14 6.02
N ASN A 158 3.49 9.90 4.98
CA ASN A 158 3.59 8.56 4.40
C ASN A 158 4.45 7.60 5.21
N TYR A 159 5.36 8.12 6.03
CA TYR A 159 6.30 7.34 6.81
C TYR A 159 6.10 7.54 8.30
N PHE A 160 6.39 8.74 8.85
CA PHE A 160 6.37 8.95 10.30
C PHE A 160 4.99 8.69 10.91
N GLY A 161 3.92 9.20 10.32
CA GLY A 161 2.56 8.94 10.79
C GLY A 161 2.20 7.45 10.75
N ALA A 162 2.53 6.76 9.64
CA ALA A 162 2.24 5.33 9.49
C ALA A 162 2.98 4.47 10.55
N ILE A 163 4.28 4.73 10.78
CA ILE A 163 5.03 3.99 11.80
C ILE A 163 4.61 4.38 13.22
N ARG A 164 4.21 5.63 13.48
CA ARG A 164 3.72 6.06 14.80
C ARG A 164 2.47 5.30 15.20
N LEU A 165 1.50 5.15 14.29
CA LEU A 165 0.32 4.33 14.52
C LEU A 165 0.68 2.86 14.78
N ALA A 166 1.57 2.29 13.95
CA ALA A 166 2.03 0.92 14.13
C ALA A 166 2.68 0.72 15.51
N MET A 167 3.61 1.60 15.90
CA MET A 167 4.32 1.52 17.18
C MET A 167 3.36 1.64 18.37
N ASN A 168 2.34 2.47 18.29
CA ASN A 168 1.33 2.61 19.35
C ASN A 168 0.42 1.37 19.47
N LEU A 169 0.15 0.66 18.37
CA LEU A 169 -0.76 -0.50 18.37
C LEU A 169 -0.04 -1.84 18.60
N ILE A 170 1.24 -1.96 18.25
CA ILE A 170 2.03 -3.18 18.42
C ILE A 170 1.97 -3.75 19.85
N PRO A 171 2.06 -2.96 20.94
CA PRO A 171 1.97 -3.51 22.30
C PRO A 171 0.65 -4.25 22.55
N ALA A 172 -0.49 -3.68 22.17
CA ALA A 172 -1.80 -4.31 22.31
C ALA A 172 -1.95 -5.55 21.41
N MET A 173 -1.50 -5.48 20.15
CA MET A 173 -1.48 -6.62 19.23
C MET A 173 -0.61 -7.77 19.78
N LYS A 174 0.57 -7.44 20.34
CA LYS A 174 1.46 -8.44 20.97
C LYS A 174 0.82 -9.09 22.18
N GLN A 175 0.13 -8.32 23.01
CA GLN A 175 -0.61 -8.85 24.17
C GLN A 175 -1.72 -9.82 23.75
N ASN A 176 -2.39 -9.53 22.64
CA ASN A 176 -3.45 -10.37 22.08
C ASN A 176 -2.91 -11.59 21.29
N GLY A 177 -1.59 -11.65 21.02
CA GLY A 177 -0.95 -12.71 20.25
C GLY A 177 -1.38 -12.75 18.76
N ASP A 178 -2.07 -11.73 18.27
CA ASP A 178 -2.54 -11.62 16.89
C ASP A 178 -2.57 -10.14 16.45
N GLY A 179 -2.08 -9.86 15.26
CA GLY A 179 -2.12 -8.55 14.67
C GLY A 179 -1.72 -8.58 13.19
N HIS A 180 -2.32 -7.71 12.37
CA HIS A 180 -1.92 -7.57 10.97
C HIS A 180 -1.76 -6.10 10.60
N ILE A 181 -0.57 -5.70 10.19
CA ILE A 181 -0.27 -4.34 9.75
C ILE A 181 -0.05 -4.35 8.23
N ILE A 182 -0.92 -3.64 7.50
CA ILE A 182 -0.87 -3.53 6.05
C ILE A 182 -0.39 -2.11 5.69
N ASN A 183 0.79 -2.02 5.10
CA ASN A 183 1.38 -0.76 4.67
C ASN A 183 1.22 -0.57 3.16
N VAL A 184 0.40 0.40 2.77
CA VAL A 184 0.19 0.73 1.36
C VAL A 184 1.37 1.51 0.81
N THR A 185 2.02 0.92 -0.20
CA THR A 185 3.15 1.48 -0.93
C THR A 185 2.87 1.52 -2.45
N THR A 186 3.86 1.46 -3.28
CA THR A 186 3.72 1.57 -4.74
C THR A 186 4.76 0.71 -5.47
N VAL A 187 4.41 0.15 -6.62
CA VAL A 187 5.39 -0.50 -7.51
C VAL A 187 6.48 0.47 -8.01
N GLY A 188 6.22 1.78 -7.91
CA GLY A 188 7.19 2.80 -8.29
C GLY A 188 8.51 2.75 -7.51
N VAL A 189 8.52 2.16 -6.30
CA VAL A 189 9.75 1.98 -5.49
C VAL A 189 10.74 1.02 -6.14
N PHE A 190 10.27 0.11 -7.00
CA PHE A 190 11.10 -0.90 -7.64
C PHE A 190 12.01 -0.35 -8.75
N ASN A 191 11.57 0.73 -9.42
CA ASN A 191 12.21 1.21 -10.63
C ASN A 191 12.61 2.70 -10.57
N GLY A 192 12.38 3.39 -9.46
CA GLY A 192 12.76 4.79 -9.31
C GLY A 192 12.07 5.72 -10.32
N VAL A 193 10.74 5.63 -10.44
CA VAL A 193 9.96 6.41 -11.41
C VAL A 193 10.27 7.91 -11.32
N PRO A 194 10.70 8.57 -12.40
CA PRO A 194 11.06 9.99 -12.40
C PRO A 194 9.91 10.90 -11.94
N ARG A 195 10.23 12.04 -11.36
CA ARG A 195 9.34 13.07 -10.81
C ARG A 195 8.66 12.71 -9.51
N PHE A 196 8.99 11.60 -8.90
CA PHE A 196 8.39 11.15 -7.66
C PHE A 196 9.39 11.01 -6.50
N SER A 197 10.55 11.68 -6.58
CA SER A 197 11.63 11.50 -5.59
C SER A 197 11.18 11.68 -4.14
N ALA A 198 10.37 12.70 -3.82
CA ALA A 198 9.83 12.90 -2.48
C ALA A 198 8.87 11.76 -2.07
N TYR A 199 7.97 11.37 -2.97
CA TYR A 199 7.00 10.29 -2.73
C TYR A 199 7.68 8.93 -2.59
N LEU A 200 8.55 8.57 -3.54
CA LEU A 200 9.25 7.29 -3.51
C LEU A 200 10.18 7.19 -2.30
N GLY A 201 10.91 8.26 -1.97
CA GLY A 201 11.73 8.30 -0.76
C GLY A 201 10.93 7.93 0.49
N SER A 202 9.72 8.49 0.64
CA SER A 202 8.85 8.19 1.78
C SER A 202 8.33 6.75 1.78
N LYS A 203 8.02 6.19 0.59
CA LYS A 203 7.52 4.82 0.48
C LYS A 203 8.64 3.79 0.63
N CYS A 204 9.86 4.07 0.14
CA CYS A 204 11.04 3.24 0.39
C CYS A 204 11.38 3.20 1.90
N ALA A 205 11.30 4.34 2.60
CA ALA A 205 11.50 4.38 4.04
C ALA A 205 10.49 3.49 4.78
N LEU A 206 9.20 3.55 4.41
CA LEU A 206 8.17 2.70 5.00
C LEU A 206 8.41 1.20 4.70
N GLU A 207 8.86 0.86 3.49
CA GLU A 207 9.21 -0.53 3.15
C GLU A 207 10.40 -1.03 3.97
N GLY A 208 11.46 -0.23 4.08
CA GLY A 208 12.65 -0.57 4.88
C GLY A 208 12.29 -0.84 6.34
N TRP A 209 11.52 0.07 6.96
CA TRP A 209 11.02 -0.13 8.33
C TRP A 209 10.16 -1.39 8.45
N THR A 210 9.24 -1.60 7.51
CA THR A 210 8.36 -2.78 7.53
C THR A 210 9.13 -4.09 7.45
N MET A 211 10.16 -4.16 6.60
CA MET A 211 11.01 -5.37 6.47
C MET A 211 11.77 -5.67 7.76
N ALA A 212 12.31 -4.64 8.43
CA ALA A 212 12.98 -4.83 9.73
C ALA A 212 11.97 -5.30 10.79
N ALA A 213 10.84 -4.60 10.95
CA ALA A 213 9.81 -4.93 11.92
C ALA A 213 9.23 -6.35 11.72
N GLN A 214 9.04 -6.79 10.48
CA GLN A 214 8.62 -8.17 10.18
C GLN A 214 9.56 -9.22 10.74
N ASN A 215 10.88 -8.97 10.66
CA ASN A 215 11.89 -9.91 11.14
C ASN A 215 11.95 -9.91 12.67
N GLU A 216 11.86 -8.73 13.28
CA GLU A 216 11.91 -8.57 14.73
C GLU A 216 10.67 -9.16 15.43
N LEU A 217 9.50 -9.04 14.83
CA LEU A 217 8.22 -9.41 15.43
C LEU A 217 7.68 -10.77 14.97
N LEU A 218 8.47 -11.56 14.23
CA LEU A 218 8.03 -12.82 13.62
C LEU A 218 7.42 -13.81 14.64
N HIS A 219 7.92 -13.81 15.88
CA HIS A 219 7.50 -14.72 16.95
C HIS A 219 6.35 -14.21 17.83
N THR A 220 5.83 -13.00 17.53
CA THR A 220 4.83 -12.33 18.38
C THR A 220 3.39 -12.52 17.94
N GLY A 221 3.16 -13.22 16.84
CA GLY A 221 1.84 -13.33 16.19
C GLY A 221 1.47 -12.14 15.31
N ILE A 222 2.32 -11.10 15.23
CA ILE A 222 2.05 -9.92 14.40
C ILE A 222 2.59 -10.17 12.99
N SER A 223 1.73 -10.01 12.00
CA SER A 223 2.06 -10.12 10.59
C SER A 223 2.08 -8.73 9.91
N PHE A 224 2.89 -8.62 8.86
CA PHE A 224 2.96 -7.41 8.03
C PHE A 224 2.75 -7.77 6.56
N THR A 225 2.08 -6.88 5.84
CA THR A 225 1.97 -6.96 4.38
C THR A 225 2.33 -5.63 3.74
N LEU A 226 3.24 -5.65 2.79
CA LEU A 226 3.53 -4.53 1.89
C LEU A 226 2.60 -4.60 0.68
N MET A 227 1.78 -3.56 0.47
CA MET A 227 0.89 -3.42 -0.68
C MET A 227 1.52 -2.50 -1.72
N ASN A 228 2.24 -3.06 -2.70
CA ASN A 228 2.82 -2.28 -3.79
C ASN A 228 1.79 -2.08 -4.90
N TYR A 229 1.00 -1.01 -4.79
CA TYR A 229 0.00 -0.71 -5.80
C TYR A 229 0.60 -0.18 -7.10
N PRO A 230 0.03 -0.56 -8.24
CA PRO A 230 0.17 0.19 -9.47
C PRO A 230 -0.60 1.51 -9.37
N LEU A 231 -0.73 2.21 -10.49
CA LEU A 231 -1.54 3.41 -10.55
C LEU A 231 -3.02 3.08 -10.32
N VAL A 232 -3.62 3.62 -9.27
CA VAL A 232 -5.04 3.43 -8.91
C VAL A 232 -5.82 4.70 -9.25
N ARG A 233 -6.97 4.57 -9.90
CA ARG A 233 -7.82 5.70 -10.32
C ARG A 233 -8.57 6.30 -9.12
N THR A 234 -7.89 7.14 -8.38
CA THR A 234 -8.39 7.83 -7.18
C THR A 234 -8.29 9.35 -7.35
N PRO A 235 -8.93 10.15 -6.48
CA PRO A 235 -8.77 11.60 -6.46
C PRO A 235 -7.31 12.06 -6.37
N MET A 236 -6.43 11.27 -5.76
CA MET A 236 -4.99 11.58 -5.64
C MET A 236 -4.30 11.76 -7.00
N ILE A 237 -4.69 11.01 -8.02
CA ILE A 237 -4.07 11.07 -9.36
C ILE A 237 -4.82 11.99 -10.33
N ALA A 238 -6.04 12.40 -10.00
CA ALA A 238 -6.91 13.20 -10.85
C ALA A 238 -6.27 14.51 -11.39
N PRO A 239 -5.41 15.22 -10.62
CA PRO A 239 -4.74 16.41 -11.14
C PRO A 239 -3.76 16.15 -12.28
N THR A 240 -3.37 14.89 -12.53
CA THR A 240 -2.38 14.53 -13.56
C THR A 240 -3.09 13.90 -14.76
N LYS A 241 -3.59 14.72 -15.67
CA LYS A 241 -4.43 14.30 -16.83
C LYS A 241 -3.82 13.20 -17.70
N ILE A 242 -2.49 13.09 -17.75
CA ILE A 242 -1.82 12.05 -18.53
C ILE A 242 -2.17 10.63 -18.05
N TYR A 243 -2.56 10.47 -16.78
CA TYR A 243 -2.96 9.18 -16.22
C TYR A 243 -4.30 8.65 -16.78
N ASN A 244 -5.06 9.49 -17.47
CA ASN A 244 -6.25 9.03 -18.21
C ASN A 244 -5.90 8.08 -19.36
N HIS A 245 -4.62 8.06 -19.78
CA HIS A 245 -4.13 7.28 -20.91
C HIS A 245 -3.13 6.18 -20.51
N VAL A 246 -2.84 6.06 -19.21
CA VAL A 246 -1.98 5.02 -18.65
C VAL A 246 -2.87 3.94 -18.00
N PRO A 247 -2.50 2.65 -18.10
CA PRO A 247 -3.23 1.59 -17.42
C PRO A 247 -3.34 1.86 -15.92
N THR A 248 -4.56 1.79 -15.40
CA THR A 248 -4.89 1.99 -14.00
C THR A 248 -5.82 0.90 -13.53
N ILE A 249 -5.74 0.54 -12.26
CA ILE A 249 -6.78 -0.27 -11.61
C ILE A 249 -7.83 0.63 -10.96
N SER A 250 -9.03 0.10 -10.77
CA SER A 250 -10.09 0.81 -10.04
C SER A 250 -9.85 0.77 -8.52
N PRO A 251 -10.45 1.71 -7.75
CA PRO A 251 -10.43 1.63 -6.28
C PRO A 251 -11.00 0.32 -5.74
N ASN A 252 -12.02 -0.24 -6.39
CA ASN A 252 -12.59 -1.53 -6.03
C ASN A 252 -11.59 -2.68 -6.19
N GLN A 253 -10.88 -2.74 -7.33
CA GLN A 253 -9.83 -3.73 -7.54
C GLN A 253 -8.71 -3.59 -6.51
N ALA A 254 -8.33 -2.36 -6.17
CA ALA A 254 -7.34 -2.12 -5.13
C ALA A 254 -7.84 -2.56 -3.74
N ALA A 255 -9.13 -2.34 -3.43
CA ALA A 255 -9.75 -2.83 -2.21
C ALA A 255 -9.77 -4.37 -2.16
N ASP A 256 -10.08 -5.04 -3.28
CA ASP A 256 -10.03 -6.51 -3.38
C ASP A 256 -8.62 -7.05 -3.07
N MET A 257 -7.58 -6.37 -3.51
CA MET A 257 -6.19 -6.74 -3.20
C MET A 257 -5.89 -6.64 -1.69
N ILE A 258 -6.44 -5.64 -0.97
CA ILE A 258 -6.31 -5.57 0.50
C ILE A 258 -7.10 -6.69 1.17
N CYS A 259 -8.32 -6.97 0.73
CA CYS A 259 -9.10 -8.08 1.25
C CYS A 259 -8.37 -9.42 1.08
N ASP A 260 -7.74 -9.64 -0.08
CA ASP A 260 -6.90 -10.80 -0.36
C ASP A 260 -5.63 -10.83 0.53
N ALA A 261 -5.02 -9.66 0.80
CA ALA A 261 -3.92 -9.54 1.74
C ALA A 261 -4.33 -9.95 3.16
N ILE A 262 -5.51 -9.57 3.62
CA ILE A 262 -6.04 -9.92 4.94
C ILE A 262 -6.27 -11.43 5.05
N VAL A 263 -6.80 -12.05 4.01
CA VAL A 263 -7.07 -13.50 3.99
C VAL A 263 -5.78 -14.31 3.97
N ARG A 264 -4.84 -13.97 3.09
CA ARG A 264 -3.63 -14.77 2.84
C ARG A 264 -2.41 -14.38 3.67
N GLN A 265 -2.38 -13.17 4.19
CA GLN A 265 -1.26 -12.57 4.94
C GLN A 265 0.11 -12.74 4.25
N PRO A 266 0.24 -12.44 2.95
CA PRO A 266 1.52 -12.50 2.28
C PRO A 266 2.44 -11.38 2.78
N LYS A 267 3.74 -11.58 2.69
CA LYS A 267 4.72 -10.51 3.06
C LYS A 267 4.64 -9.31 2.11
N ARG A 268 4.27 -9.57 0.84
CA ARG A 268 4.15 -8.54 -0.19
C ARG A 268 3.10 -8.93 -1.22
N ILE A 269 2.32 -7.95 -1.67
CA ILE A 269 1.51 -8.03 -2.88
C ILE A 269 2.01 -6.95 -3.84
N ALA A 270 2.39 -7.36 -5.04
CA ALA A 270 2.81 -6.48 -6.12
C ALA A 270 2.34 -7.05 -7.45
N THR A 271 2.27 -6.22 -8.49
CA THR A 271 1.96 -6.70 -9.83
C THR A 271 3.15 -7.47 -10.42
N SER A 272 2.87 -8.43 -11.29
CA SER A 272 3.91 -9.20 -11.98
C SER A 272 4.88 -8.29 -12.72
N LEU A 273 4.40 -7.22 -13.35
CA LEU A 273 5.25 -6.23 -14.01
C LEU A 273 6.16 -5.50 -13.03
N GLY A 274 5.64 -5.11 -11.85
CA GLY A 274 6.45 -4.49 -10.81
C GLY A 274 7.61 -5.39 -10.41
N ILE A 275 7.35 -6.69 -10.19
CA ILE A 275 8.36 -7.68 -9.83
C ILE A 275 9.38 -7.85 -10.97
N VAL A 276 8.92 -8.00 -12.21
CA VAL A 276 9.82 -8.07 -13.39
C VAL A 276 10.67 -6.81 -13.48
N GLY A 277 10.08 -5.64 -13.29
CA GLY A 277 10.80 -4.37 -13.28
C GLY A 277 11.87 -4.32 -12.18
N GLN A 278 11.59 -4.82 -11.00
CA GLN A 278 12.56 -4.90 -9.88
C GLN A 278 13.73 -5.82 -10.24
N VAL A 279 13.45 -7.00 -10.79
CA VAL A 279 14.48 -7.95 -11.24
C VAL A 279 15.33 -7.33 -12.36
N MET A 280 14.70 -6.68 -13.34
CA MET A 280 15.40 -5.98 -14.42
C MET A 280 16.25 -4.83 -13.88
N HIS A 281 15.77 -4.05 -12.93
CA HIS A 281 16.54 -2.99 -12.30
C HIS A 281 17.78 -3.52 -11.58
N PHE A 282 17.65 -4.66 -10.91
CA PHE A 282 18.76 -5.32 -10.20
C PHE A 282 19.81 -5.89 -11.18
N LEU A 283 19.36 -6.60 -12.22
CA LEU A 283 20.26 -7.27 -13.17
C LEU A 283 20.85 -6.33 -14.22
N THR A 284 20.09 -5.33 -14.66
CA THR A 284 20.45 -4.43 -15.77
C THR A 284 20.13 -2.97 -15.44
N PRO A 285 20.77 -2.36 -14.41
CA PRO A 285 20.40 -1.03 -13.92
C PRO A 285 20.52 0.05 -15.00
N LYS A 286 21.54 -0.01 -15.87
CA LYS A 286 21.73 0.95 -16.98
C LYS A 286 20.60 0.92 -18.00
N ILE A 287 20.07 -0.27 -18.31
CA ILE A 287 18.93 -0.41 -19.23
C ILE A 287 17.69 0.22 -18.62
N THR A 288 17.40 -0.10 -17.35
CA THR A 288 16.28 0.47 -16.62
C THR A 288 16.39 1.99 -16.52
N GLU A 289 17.57 2.51 -16.20
CA GLU A 289 17.84 3.95 -16.18
C GLU A 289 17.55 4.62 -17.54
N THR A 290 18.00 4.01 -18.63
CA THR A 290 17.75 4.51 -19.99
C THR A 290 16.27 4.57 -20.32
N ILE A 291 15.50 3.51 -19.96
CA ILE A 291 14.05 3.47 -20.15
C ILE A 291 13.37 4.56 -19.33
N MET A 292 13.73 4.71 -18.04
CA MET A 292 13.16 5.71 -17.16
C MET A 292 13.49 7.14 -17.61
N ASN A 293 14.73 7.39 -18.06
CA ASN A 293 15.15 8.68 -18.61
C ASN A 293 14.42 9.00 -19.94
N THR A 294 14.20 8.01 -20.78
CA THR A 294 13.39 8.18 -22.00
C THR A 294 11.97 8.61 -21.65
N GLY A 295 11.33 7.93 -20.69
CA GLY A 295 10.04 8.32 -20.16
C GLY A 295 10.06 9.75 -19.57
N TYR A 296 11.14 10.11 -18.85
CA TYR A 296 11.31 11.46 -18.32
C TYR A 296 11.35 12.53 -19.42
N LYS A 297 12.00 12.28 -20.55
CA LYS A 297 12.08 13.21 -21.68
C LYS A 297 10.75 13.33 -22.45
N ILE A 298 10.05 12.22 -22.63
CA ILE A 298 8.80 12.18 -23.40
C ILE A 298 7.64 12.84 -22.63
N PHE A 299 7.58 12.66 -21.31
CA PHE A 299 6.50 13.21 -20.48
C PHE A 299 6.97 14.49 -19.77
N SER A 300 6.30 15.59 -19.98
CA SER A 300 6.61 16.87 -19.32
C SER A 300 6.12 16.91 -17.86
N ASP A 301 6.64 17.85 -17.08
CA ASP A 301 6.07 18.19 -15.79
C ASP A 301 4.67 18.79 -15.96
N SER A 302 3.80 18.62 -14.97
CA SER A 302 2.45 19.20 -14.98
C SER A 302 2.51 20.71 -14.71
N SER A 303 1.50 21.45 -15.17
CA SER A 303 1.39 22.89 -14.90
C SER A 303 1.44 23.19 -13.39
N ALA A 304 0.82 22.35 -12.56
CA ALA A 304 0.90 22.45 -11.11
C ALA A 304 2.32 22.25 -10.56
N ALA A 305 3.12 21.36 -11.17
CA ALA A 305 4.53 21.18 -10.80
C ALA A 305 5.37 22.40 -11.12
N LEU A 306 5.02 23.12 -12.21
CA LEU A 306 5.68 24.33 -12.67
C LEU A 306 5.16 25.60 -11.99
N GLY A 307 4.17 25.52 -11.10
CA GLY A 307 3.52 26.69 -10.48
C GLY A 307 2.72 27.54 -11.46
N GLN A 308 2.36 26.98 -12.61
CA GLN A 308 1.62 27.66 -13.66
C GLN A 308 0.12 27.33 -13.61
N LYS A 309 -0.75 28.31 -13.90
CA LYS A 309 -2.16 28.04 -14.17
C LYS A 309 -2.32 27.12 -15.38
N GLU A 310 -3.26 26.20 -15.29
CA GLU A 310 -3.47 25.19 -16.33
C GLU A 310 -3.81 25.86 -17.66
N LYS A 311 -2.88 25.81 -18.62
CA LYS A 311 -3.16 26.12 -20.03
C LYS A 311 -3.81 24.89 -20.65
N THR A 312 -4.66 25.11 -21.66
CA THR A 312 -5.44 24.13 -22.43
C THR A 312 -4.78 22.74 -22.51
N PRO A 313 -5.51 21.63 -22.36
CA PRO A 313 -4.92 20.30 -22.32
C PRO A 313 -4.15 20.04 -23.61
N LYS A 314 -2.86 19.81 -23.50
CA LYS A 314 -2.03 19.41 -24.65
C LYS A 314 -2.49 18.02 -25.12
N ARG A 315 -2.78 17.89 -26.42
CA ARG A 315 -3.01 16.57 -27.04
C ARG A 315 -1.79 15.69 -26.80
N ILE A 316 -2.03 14.43 -26.47
CA ILE A 316 -0.98 13.43 -26.29
C ILE A 316 -0.27 13.22 -27.61
N SER A 317 1.06 13.31 -27.62
CA SER A 317 1.88 13.05 -28.82
C SER A 317 1.81 11.56 -29.21
N ARG A 318 2.09 11.25 -30.48
CA ARG A 318 2.20 9.87 -30.96
C ARG A 318 3.26 9.06 -30.18
N GLU A 319 4.37 9.71 -29.80
CA GLU A 319 5.43 9.10 -29.01
C GLU A 319 4.97 8.75 -27.59
N GLN A 320 4.22 9.64 -26.95
CA GLN A 320 3.63 9.37 -25.63
C GLN A 320 2.62 8.23 -25.70
N GLN A 321 1.84 8.15 -26.77
CA GLN A 321 0.91 7.03 -26.99
C GLN A 321 1.65 5.72 -27.24
N ALA A 322 2.73 5.74 -28.03
CA ALA A 322 3.54 4.56 -28.29
C ALA A 322 4.21 4.05 -27.00
N PHE A 323 4.81 4.96 -26.22
CA PHE A 323 5.43 4.60 -24.94
C PHE A 323 4.43 4.02 -23.95
N SER A 324 3.22 4.62 -23.83
CA SER A 324 2.18 4.09 -22.95
C SER A 324 1.60 2.75 -23.43
N ARG A 325 1.66 2.45 -24.74
CA ARG A 325 1.26 1.14 -25.30
C ARG A 325 2.19 0.00 -24.91
N LEU A 326 3.48 0.27 -24.66
CA LEU A 326 4.44 -0.73 -24.17
C LEU A 326 3.98 -1.32 -22.81
N PHE A 327 3.18 -0.57 -22.07
CA PHE A 327 2.64 -0.98 -20.78
C PHE A 327 1.14 -1.34 -20.83
N LYS A 328 0.53 -1.35 -22.05
CA LYS A 328 -0.89 -1.66 -22.24
C LYS A 328 -1.13 -3.18 -22.15
N GLY A 329 -2.03 -3.58 -21.30
CA GLY A 329 -2.37 -5.01 -21.10
C GLY A 329 -1.55 -5.70 -20.02
N ILE A 330 -0.63 -4.99 -19.38
CA ILE A 330 0.07 -5.46 -18.21
C ILE A 330 -0.63 -4.80 -17.01
N HIS A 331 -1.34 -5.58 -16.23
CA HIS A 331 -2.00 -5.08 -15.02
C HIS A 331 -0.93 -4.55 -14.07
N TRP A 332 -0.99 -3.26 -13.85
CA TRP A 332 -0.13 -2.54 -12.93
C TRP A 332 -0.61 -2.79 -11.52
#